data_ecb0128dd86a75cdf737aa18416692ad
#
_entry.id   ecb0128dd86a75cdf737aa18416692ad
#
_cell.length_a   1.000
_cell.length_b   1.000
_cell.length_c   1.000
_cell.angle_alpha   90.00
_cell.angle_beta   90.00
_cell.angle_gamma   90.00
#
_symmetry.space_group_name_H-M   'P 1'
#
loop_
_entity.id
_entity.type
_entity.pdbx_description
1 polymer ?
#
loop_
_entity_poly.entity_id
_entity_poly.type
_entity_poly.pdbx_seq_one_letter_code
_entity_poly.pdbx_strand_id
1 'polypeptide(L)'
;VLDVLRLPGAKAGMMTFFGYCAVESTLGLWGATYISQVRGVSEATAASFGAMFYIGITVGRAASGFMAMKLLPKQMVRLGQALLALGCVLMMIPAGSTLSGIGLVVCGLGCAPIYPNIIQDTPVNYGAENSQAAIGVQMAFAYVGSTFLPSIFGALAGVGGYEWMPYFAMGICAMMAVLFNIQKKIVEIKVKTD
;
A
#
# COMPACT_ATOMS: atom_id res chain seq x y z
N VAL A 1 -25.17 -3.07 -5.75
CA VAL A 1 -23.83 -2.64 -5.27
C VAL A 1 -22.92 -3.85 -5.07
N LEU A 2 -23.34 -4.90 -4.37
CA LEU A 2 -22.52 -6.11 -4.13
C LEU A 2 -22.34 -6.98 -5.39
N ASP A 3 -23.13 -6.78 -6.43
CA ASP A 3 -22.98 -7.49 -7.72
C ASP A 3 -21.64 -7.20 -8.40
N VAL A 4 -21.02 -6.07 -8.08
CA VAL A 4 -19.66 -5.74 -8.52
C VAL A 4 -18.64 -6.84 -8.11
N LEU A 5 -18.83 -7.50 -6.97
CA LEU A 5 -17.94 -8.59 -6.53
C LEU A 5 -18.00 -9.84 -7.42
N ARG A 6 -19.02 -9.94 -8.29
CA ARG A 6 -19.17 -11.03 -9.27
C ARG A 6 -18.43 -10.72 -10.58
N LEU A 7 -18.03 -9.46 -10.79
CA LEU A 7 -17.28 -9.08 -12.00
C LEU A 7 -15.91 -9.76 -12.02
N PRO A 8 -15.41 -10.11 -13.21
CA PRO A 8 -14.10 -10.74 -13.38
C PRO A 8 -12.98 -9.91 -12.74
N GLY A 9 -12.19 -10.53 -11.88
CA GLY A 9 -11.07 -9.88 -11.19
C GLY A 9 -11.46 -8.94 -10.03
N ALA A 10 -12.75 -8.68 -9.78
CA ALA A 10 -13.19 -7.71 -8.78
C ALA A 10 -12.72 -8.06 -7.37
N LYS A 11 -12.88 -9.31 -6.94
CA LYS A 11 -12.42 -9.75 -5.61
C LYS A 11 -10.93 -9.50 -5.39
N ALA A 12 -10.11 -9.82 -6.39
CA ALA A 12 -8.66 -9.59 -6.32
C ALA A 12 -8.33 -8.09 -6.29
N GLY A 13 -9.05 -7.26 -7.06
CA GLY A 13 -8.89 -5.81 -7.04
C GLY A 13 -9.30 -5.18 -5.71
N MET A 14 -10.43 -5.61 -5.12
CA MET A 14 -10.87 -5.13 -3.80
C MET A 14 -9.86 -5.49 -2.70
N MET A 15 -9.37 -6.74 -2.72
CA MET A 15 -8.34 -7.19 -1.76
C MET A 15 -6.99 -6.52 -1.98
N THR A 16 -6.63 -6.14 -3.22
CA THR A 16 -5.45 -5.33 -3.49
C THR A 16 -5.59 -3.96 -2.83
N PHE A 17 -6.74 -3.33 -2.97
CA PHE A 17 -7.00 -2.01 -2.39
C PHE A 17 -7.08 -2.05 -0.86
N PHE A 18 -7.70 -3.09 -0.30
CA PHE A 18 -7.65 -3.42 1.13
C PHE A 18 -6.20 -3.49 1.63
N GLY A 19 -5.34 -4.27 0.97
CA GLY A 19 -3.93 -4.43 1.34
C GLY A 19 -3.15 -3.12 1.28
N TYR A 20 -3.42 -2.29 0.26
CA TYR A 20 -2.80 -0.96 0.16
C TYR A 20 -3.14 -0.09 1.37
N CYS A 21 -4.42 0.08 1.68
CA CYS A 21 -4.85 0.93 2.80
C CYS A 21 -4.40 0.36 4.15
N ALA A 22 -4.35 -0.97 4.27
CA ALA A 22 -3.83 -1.66 5.44
C ALA A 22 -2.35 -1.35 5.69
N VAL A 23 -1.49 -1.46 4.67
CA VAL A 23 -0.05 -1.23 4.83
C VAL A 23 0.26 0.25 5.03
N GLU A 24 -0.39 1.15 4.30
CA GLU A 24 -0.22 2.60 4.48
C GLU A 24 -0.56 3.03 5.91
N SER A 25 -1.73 2.60 6.41
CA SER A 25 -2.18 2.94 7.77
C SER A 25 -1.30 2.30 8.85
N THR A 26 -0.83 1.06 8.63
CA THR A 26 0.06 0.39 9.59
C THR A 26 1.41 1.09 9.68
N LEU A 27 2.04 1.41 8.55
CA LEU A 27 3.31 2.13 8.51
C LEU A 27 3.17 3.55 9.08
N GLY A 28 2.09 4.25 8.74
CA GLY A 28 1.82 5.60 9.25
C GLY A 28 1.61 5.65 10.76
N LEU A 29 0.92 4.65 11.32
CA LEU A 29 0.63 4.60 12.76
C LEU A 29 1.82 4.08 13.58
N TRP A 30 2.47 3.02 13.14
CA TRP A 30 3.47 2.30 13.91
C TRP A 30 4.92 2.61 13.52
N GLY A 31 5.16 3.34 12.41
CA GLY A 31 6.50 3.61 11.89
C GLY A 31 7.41 4.34 12.87
N ALA A 32 6.90 5.38 13.53
CA ALA A 32 7.64 6.10 14.58
C ALA A 32 7.95 5.18 15.77
N THR A 33 6.95 4.44 16.25
CA THR A 33 7.11 3.50 17.37
C THR A 33 8.14 2.41 17.04
N TYR A 34 8.10 1.85 15.83
CA TYR A 34 9.11 0.90 15.37
C TYR A 34 10.52 1.47 15.47
N ILE A 35 10.74 2.69 14.96
CA ILE A 35 12.08 3.32 14.98
C ILE A 35 12.50 3.61 16.42
N SER A 36 11.62 4.09 17.29
CA SER A 36 11.94 4.33 18.68
C SER A 36 12.30 3.03 19.41
N GLN A 37 11.45 2.02 19.35
CA GLN A 37 11.59 0.79 20.13
C GLN A 37 12.68 -0.14 19.60
N VAL A 38 12.84 -0.23 18.27
CA VAL A 38 13.79 -1.18 17.65
C VAL A 38 15.17 -0.55 17.41
N ARG A 39 15.24 0.76 17.18
CA ARG A 39 16.50 1.47 16.91
C ARG A 39 16.98 2.31 18.08
N GLY A 40 16.25 2.37 19.19
CA GLY A 40 16.68 2.99 20.45
C GLY A 40 16.85 4.50 20.38
N VAL A 41 16.14 5.20 19.48
CA VAL A 41 16.17 6.66 19.39
C VAL A 41 15.07 7.30 20.23
N SER A 42 15.27 8.58 20.59
CA SER A 42 14.26 9.33 21.33
C SER A 42 12.94 9.42 20.57
N GLU A 43 11.82 9.49 21.28
CA GLU A 43 10.49 9.62 20.70
C GLU A 43 10.38 10.82 19.75
N ALA A 44 11.01 11.95 20.07
CA ALA A 44 11.02 13.14 19.23
C ALA A 44 11.72 12.89 17.88
N THR A 45 12.85 12.17 17.90
CA THR A 45 13.57 11.78 16.67
C THR A 45 12.74 10.78 15.85
N ALA A 46 12.14 9.79 16.49
CA ALA A 46 11.29 8.81 15.85
C ALA A 46 10.04 9.44 15.24
N ALA A 47 9.41 10.39 15.94
CA ALA A 47 8.28 11.15 15.41
C ALA A 47 8.64 11.94 14.15
N SER A 48 9.86 12.50 14.09
CA SER A 48 10.37 13.17 12.89
C SER A 48 10.46 12.21 11.70
N PHE A 49 10.95 10.98 11.89
CA PHE A 49 10.94 9.95 10.85
C PHE A 49 9.53 9.53 10.44
N GLY A 50 8.60 9.43 11.41
CA GLY A 50 7.19 9.18 11.12
C GLY A 50 6.57 10.28 10.25
N ALA A 51 6.87 11.55 10.53
CA ALA A 51 6.43 12.68 9.70
C ALA A 51 7.01 12.59 8.27
N MET A 52 8.27 12.15 8.12
CA MET A 52 8.92 11.97 6.82
C MET A 52 8.23 10.91 5.95
N PHE A 53 7.56 9.92 6.52
CA PHE A 53 6.71 8.99 5.76
C PHE A 53 5.62 9.73 4.98
N TYR A 54 4.92 10.65 5.62
CA TYR A 54 3.88 11.45 4.97
C TYR A 54 4.45 12.47 3.98
N ILE A 55 5.65 13.00 4.23
CA ILE A 55 6.39 13.80 3.25
C ILE A 55 6.70 12.95 2.02
N GLY A 56 7.14 11.70 2.22
CA GLY A 56 7.34 10.74 1.14
C GLY A 56 6.08 10.53 0.30
N ILE A 57 4.92 10.34 0.93
CA ILE A 57 3.63 10.23 0.23
C ILE A 57 3.33 11.52 -0.57
N THR A 58 3.51 12.69 0.03
CA THR A 58 3.20 13.98 -0.60
C THR A 58 4.08 14.23 -1.82
N VAL A 59 5.39 14.08 -1.67
CA VAL A 59 6.36 14.22 -2.76
C VAL A 59 6.11 13.17 -3.84
N GLY A 60 5.85 11.93 -3.42
CA GLY A 60 5.52 10.84 -4.33
C GLY A 60 4.25 11.10 -5.14
N ARG A 61 3.22 11.69 -4.54
CA ARG A 61 1.98 12.08 -5.26
C ARG A 61 2.25 13.16 -6.30
N ALA A 62 3.05 14.17 -5.97
CA ALA A 62 3.45 15.20 -6.93
C ALA A 62 4.25 14.59 -8.09
N ALA A 63 5.25 13.75 -7.80
CA ALA A 63 6.03 13.03 -8.82
C ALA A 63 5.15 12.11 -9.66
N SER A 64 4.20 11.41 -9.06
CA SER A 64 3.25 10.51 -9.74
C SER A 64 2.41 11.24 -10.79
N GLY A 65 2.03 12.49 -10.56
CA GLY A 65 1.30 13.31 -11.52
C GLY A 65 2.09 13.50 -12.83
N PHE A 66 3.39 13.78 -12.75
CA PHE A 66 4.26 13.90 -13.91
C PHE A 66 4.53 12.54 -14.58
N MET A 67 4.71 11.49 -13.78
CA MET A 67 4.97 10.14 -14.30
C MET A 67 3.75 9.55 -15.01
N ALA A 68 2.54 9.86 -14.56
CA ALA A 68 1.29 9.43 -15.18
C ALA A 68 1.10 9.96 -16.62
N MET A 69 1.83 10.99 -17.02
CA MET A 69 1.86 11.46 -18.40
C MET A 69 2.58 10.49 -19.35
N LYS A 70 3.40 9.58 -18.83
CA LYS A 70 4.23 8.64 -19.61
C LYS A 70 4.00 7.18 -19.27
N LEU A 71 3.50 6.90 -18.10
CA LEU A 71 3.33 5.53 -17.57
C LEU A 71 1.84 5.19 -17.45
N LEU A 72 1.51 3.94 -17.80
CA LEU A 72 0.16 3.42 -17.61
C LEU A 72 -0.15 3.20 -16.11
N PRO A 73 -1.42 3.29 -15.68
CA PRO A 73 -1.80 3.06 -14.28
C PRO A 73 -1.25 1.76 -13.71
N LYS A 74 -1.28 0.66 -14.48
CA LYS A 74 -0.74 -0.63 -14.06
C LYS A 74 0.78 -0.61 -13.78
N GLN A 75 1.53 0.21 -14.53
CA GLN A 75 2.98 0.37 -14.33
C GLN A 75 3.25 1.19 -13.07
N MET A 76 2.45 2.23 -12.84
CA MET A 76 2.53 3.08 -11.66
C MET A 76 2.25 2.28 -10.37
N VAL A 77 1.23 1.42 -10.37
CA VAL A 77 0.94 0.54 -9.22
C VAL A 77 2.10 -0.42 -8.94
N ARG A 78 2.65 -1.06 -9.98
CA ARG A 78 3.81 -1.97 -9.83
C ARG A 78 5.06 -1.25 -9.33
N LEU A 79 5.32 -0.03 -9.83
CA LEU A 79 6.42 0.80 -9.34
C LEU A 79 6.24 1.13 -7.87
N GLY A 80 5.03 1.52 -7.47
CA GLY A 80 4.70 1.79 -6.06
C GLY A 80 4.92 0.57 -5.17
N GLN A 81 4.48 -0.61 -5.60
CA GLN A 81 4.70 -1.87 -4.87
C GLN A 81 6.18 -2.22 -4.77
N ALA A 82 6.96 -2.01 -5.82
CA ALA A 82 8.41 -2.25 -5.81
C ALA A 82 9.14 -1.30 -4.83
N LEU A 83 8.79 -0.01 -4.83
CA LEU A 83 9.34 0.97 -3.89
C LEU A 83 8.93 0.65 -2.45
N LEU A 84 7.68 0.24 -2.22
CA LEU A 84 7.21 -0.18 -0.90
C LEU A 84 7.99 -1.38 -0.39
N ALA A 85 8.19 -2.40 -1.23
CA ALA A 85 9.01 -3.57 -0.89
C ALA A 85 10.47 -3.17 -0.60
N LEU A 86 11.06 -2.30 -1.40
CA LEU A 86 12.41 -1.77 -1.16
C LEU A 86 12.50 -1.06 0.19
N GLY A 87 11.53 -0.20 0.51
CA GLY A 87 11.46 0.49 1.81
C GLY A 87 11.39 -0.49 2.99
N CYS A 88 10.57 -1.55 2.87
CA CYS A 88 10.51 -2.61 3.88
C CYS A 88 11.85 -3.33 4.04
N VAL A 89 12.54 -3.66 2.93
CA VAL A 89 13.88 -4.27 2.98
C VAL A 89 14.90 -3.36 3.70
N LEU A 90 14.91 -2.06 3.38
CA LEU A 90 15.78 -1.10 4.06
C LEU A 90 15.52 -1.04 5.58
N MET A 91 14.25 -1.15 5.99
CA MET A 91 13.88 -1.19 7.40
C MET A 91 14.32 -2.48 8.10
N MET A 92 14.39 -3.61 7.40
CA MET A 92 14.87 -4.90 7.94
C MET A 92 16.36 -4.88 8.25
N ILE A 93 17.15 -4.06 7.56
CA ILE A 93 18.60 -4.01 7.74
C ILE A 93 18.95 -3.33 9.10
N PRO A 94 19.72 -3.99 10.00
CA PRO A 94 20.06 -3.45 11.31
C PRO A 94 21.24 -2.44 11.24
N ALA A 95 21.14 -1.45 10.34
CA ALA A 95 22.18 -0.46 10.10
C ALA A 95 21.84 0.94 10.67
N GLY A 96 21.16 0.95 11.82
CA GLY A 96 20.82 2.18 12.54
C GLY A 96 19.48 2.82 12.19
N SER A 97 19.15 3.88 12.91
CA SER A 97 17.86 4.58 12.79
C SER A 97 17.71 5.34 11.48
N THR A 98 18.80 5.91 10.97
CA THR A 98 18.78 6.69 9.72
C THR A 98 18.38 5.83 8.53
N LEU A 99 18.91 4.60 8.40
CA LEU A 99 18.54 3.70 7.30
C LEU A 99 17.08 3.26 7.42
N SER A 100 16.61 2.98 8.63
CA SER A 100 15.19 2.66 8.88
C SER A 100 14.28 3.84 8.56
N GLY A 101 14.70 5.08 8.88
CA GLY A 101 13.99 6.29 8.51
C GLY A 101 13.92 6.50 7.00
N ILE A 102 15.02 6.30 6.29
CA ILE A 102 15.05 6.33 4.81
C ILE A 102 14.10 5.26 4.26
N GLY A 103 14.13 4.04 4.81
CA GLY A 103 13.21 2.97 4.43
C GLY A 103 11.75 3.39 4.57
N LEU A 104 11.40 4.09 5.66
CA LEU A 104 10.05 4.58 5.90
C LEU A 104 9.65 5.67 4.87
N VAL A 105 10.55 6.58 4.52
CA VAL A 105 10.33 7.56 3.43
C VAL A 105 10.11 6.87 2.09
N VAL A 106 10.93 5.87 1.77
CA VAL A 106 10.80 5.08 0.53
C VAL A 106 9.48 4.32 0.50
N CYS A 107 9.01 3.78 1.64
CA CYS A 107 7.66 3.22 1.77
C CYS A 107 6.58 4.27 1.44
N GLY A 108 6.71 5.49 1.95
CA GLY A 108 5.80 6.59 1.65
C GLY A 108 5.76 6.94 0.17
N LEU A 109 6.93 7.05 -0.47
CA LEU A 109 7.06 7.25 -1.92
C LEU A 109 6.39 6.11 -2.70
N GLY A 110 6.53 4.86 -2.23
CA GLY A 110 5.90 3.68 -2.82
C GLY A 110 4.38 3.67 -2.69
N CYS A 111 3.84 4.10 -1.55
CA CYS A 111 2.40 4.21 -1.32
C CYS A 111 1.74 5.25 -2.25
N ALA A 112 2.44 6.32 -2.56
CA ALA A 112 1.91 7.49 -3.26
C ALA A 112 1.18 7.19 -4.59
N PRO A 113 1.75 6.42 -5.54
CA PRO A 113 1.13 6.16 -6.84
C PRO A 113 0.03 5.09 -6.79
N ILE A 114 -0.06 4.27 -5.74
CA ILE A 114 -0.92 3.07 -5.77
C ILE A 114 -2.39 3.45 -5.75
N TYR A 115 -2.82 4.24 -4.76
CA TYR A 115 -4.22 4.62 -4.58
C TYR A 115 -4.83 5.31 -5.82
N PRO A 116 -4.26 6.42 -6.32
CA PRO A 116 -4.89 7.14 -7.42
C PRO A 116 -4.97 6.29 -8.70
N ASN A 117 -3.96 5.47 -8.95
CA ASN A 117 -3.91 4.65 -10.16
C ASN A 117 -4.86 3.45 -10.09
N ILE A 118 -5.13 2.86 -8.92
CA ILE A 118 -6.14 1.82 -8.78
C ILE A 118 -7.54 2.41 -9.03
N ILE A 119 -7.84 3.58 -8.48
CA ILE A 119 -9.13 4.26 -8.68
C ILE A 119 -9.30 4.68 -10.14
N GLN A 120 -8.28 5.26 -10.75
CA GLN A 120 -8.30 5.66 -12.16
C GLN A 120 -8.53 4.49 -13.12
N ASP A 121 -8.05 3.30 -12.76
CA ASP A 121 -8.15 2.09 -13.56
C ASP A 121 -9.47 1.33 -13.37
N THR A 122 -10.31 1.77 -12.42
CA THR A 122 -11.59 1.11 -12.07
C THR A 122 -12.56 1.05 -13.25
N PRO A 123 -12.80 2.13 -14.03
CA PRO A 123 -13.67 2.07 -15.20
C PRO A 123 -13.17 1.10 -16.27
N VAL A 124 -11.85 1.02 -16.45
CA VAL A 124 -11.22 0.12 -17.43
C VAL A 124 -11.38 -1.34 -16.99
N ASN A 125 -11.27 -1.60 -15.68
CA ASN A 125 -11.35 -2.97 -15.15
C ASN A 125 -12.78 -3.52 -15.11
N TYR A 126 -13.79 -2.68 -14.84
CA TYR A 126 -15.15 -3.13 -14.49
C TYR A 126 -16.24 -2.55 -15.37
N GLY A 127 -15.90 -1.66 -16.30
CA GLY A 127 -16.86 -0.91 -17.11
C GLY A 127 -17.26 0.43 -16.48
N ALA A 128 -17.54 1.42 -17.32
CA ALA A 128 -17.91 2.76 -16.87
C ALA A 128 -19.22 2.75 -16.05
N GLU A 129 -20.17 1.92 -16.45
CA GLU A 129 -21.49 1.74 -15.80
C GLU A 129 -21.38 1.18 -14.37
N ASN A 130 -20.37 0.36 -14.09
CA ASN A 130 -20.14 -0.23 -12.77
C ASN A 130 -19.15 0.56 -11.91
N SER A 131 -18.49 1.58 -12.47
CA SER A 131 -17.37 2.28 -11.88
C SER A 131 -17.69 2.88 -10.51
N GLN A 132 -18.81 3.60 -10.38
CA GLN A 132 -19.19 4.21 -9.11
C GLN A 132 -19.48 3.17 -8.02
N ALA A 133 -20.18 2.11 -8.36
CA ALA A 133 -20.45 1.01 -7.43
C ALA A 133 -19.15 0.30 -7.03
N ALA A 134 -18.23 0.09 -7.98
CA ALA A 134 -16.94 -0.52 -7.73
C ALA A 134 -16.07 0.33 -6.79
N ILE A 135 -16.01 1.64 -7.02
CA ILE A 135 -15.29 2.57 -6.13
C ILE A 135 -15.89 2.55 -4.72
N GLY A 136 -17.22 2.53 -4.59
CA GLY A 136 -17.88 2.44 -3.29
C GLY A 136 -17.48 1.16 -2.53
N VAL A 137 -17.44 0.02 -3.20
CA VAL A 137 -16.99 -1.25 -2.60
C VAL A 137 -15.49 -1.22 -2.29
N GLN A 138 -14.66 -0.65 -3.18
CA GLN A 138 -13.22 -0.44 -2.90
C GLN A 138 -13.02 0.38 -1.63
N MET A 139 -13.77 1.47 -1.44
CA MET A 139 -13.69 2.29 -0.22
C MET A 139 -14.09 1.52 1.04
N ALA A 140 -15.12 0.68 0.97
CA ALA A 140 -15.50 -0.17 2.09
C ALA A 140 -14.36 -1.12 2.49
N PHE A 141 -13.73 -1.79 1.51
CA PHE A 141 -12.55 -2.64 1.74
C PHE A 141 -11.36 -1.85 2.28
N ALA A 142 -11.14 -0.62 1.78
CA ALA A 142 -10.11 0.29 2.26
C ALA A 142 -10.27 0.60 3.75
N TYR A 143 -11.48 0.99 4.18
CA TYR A 143 -11.76 1.29 5.59
C TYR A 143 -11.60 0.08 6.49
N VAL A 144 -12.02 -1.10 6.05
CA VAL A 144 -11.77 -2.34 6.80
C VAL A 144 -10.26 -2.58 6.95
N GLY A 145 -9.48 -2.46 5.87
CA GLY A 145 -8.02 -2.63 5.89
C GLY A 145 -7.33 -1.64 6.83
N SER A 146 -7.64 -0.35 6.68
CA SER A 146 -7.02 0.72 7.46
C SER A 146 -7.39 0.70 8.95
N THR A 147 -8.53 0.12 9.31
CA THR A 147 -8.97 0.03 10.70
C THR A 147 -8.43 -1.20 11.40
N PHE A 148 -8.55 -2.37 10.77
CA PHE A 148 -8.27 -3.63 11.45
C PHE A 148 -6.80 -4.03 11.42
N LEU A 149 -6.09 -3.80 10.31
CA LEU A 149 -4.72 -4.30 10.16
C LEU A 149 -3.71 -3.59 11.09
N PRO A 150 -3.77 -2.26 11.30
CA PRO A 150 -2.94 -1.61 12.31
C PRO A 150 -3.20 -2.14 13.72
N SER A 151 -4.46 -2.43 14.06
CA SER A 151 -4.83 -3.00 15.36
C SER A 151 -4.32 -4.44 15.52
N ILE A 152 -4.42 -5.26 14.48
CA ILE A 152 -3.86 -6.62 14.46
C ILE A 152 -2.34 -6.56 14.62
N PHE A 153 -1.67 -5.65 13.90
CA PHE A 153 -0.23 -5.47 14.08
C PHE A 153 0.12 -5.05 15.51
N GLY A 154 -0.63 -4.11 16.10
CA GLY A 154 -0.43 -3.69 17.49
C GLY A 154 -0.55 -4.86 18.48
N ALA A 155 -1.52 -5.75 18.29
CA ALA A 155 -1.65 -6.96 19.10
C ALA A 155 -0.47 -7.93 18.90
N LEU A 156 0.00 -8.11 17.67
CA LEU A 156 1.19 -8.92 17.34
C LEU A 156 2.45 -8.32 17.96
N ALA A 157 2.63 -7.01 17.88
CA ALA A 157 3.78 -6.30 18.45
C ALA A 157 3.81 -6.41 19.99
N GLY A 158 2.65 -6.47 20.64
CA GLY A 158 2.55 -6.69 22.09
C GLY A 158 3.07 -8.05 22.55
N VAL A 159 3.08 -9.06 21.69
CA VAL A 159 3.57 -10.42 22.00
C VAL A 159 4.96 -10.67 21.43
N GLY A 160 5.20 -10.25 20.18
CA GLY A 160 6.42 -10.59 19.43
C GLY A 160 7.40 -9.42 19.25
N GLY A 161 7.04 -8.20 19.67
CA GLY A 161 7.86 -7.01 19.50
C GLY A 161 7.63 -6.26 18.18
N TYR A 162 8.07 -5.01 18.15
CA TYR A 162 7.90 -4.13 16.98
C TYR A 162 8.81 -4.52 15.81
N GLU A 163 9.78 -5.38 16.01
CA GLU A 163 10.70 -5.88 14.97
C GLU A 163 9.97 -6.55 13.80
N TRP A 164 8.76 -7.06 14.04
CA TRP A 164 7.93 -7.71 13.01
C TRP A 164 7.31 -6.74 12.00
N MET A 165 7.36 -5.42 12.25
CA MET A 165 6.66 -4.44 11.40
C MET A 165 7.08 -4.48 9.92
N PRO A 166 8.38 -4.47 9.55
CA PRO A 166 8.76 -4.51 8.14
C PRO A 166 8.37 -5.83 7.46
N TYR A 167 8.40 -6.95 8.21
CA TYR A 167 7.98 -8.27 7.70
C TYR A 167 6.48 -8.33 7.48
N PHE A 168 5.69 -7.77 8.41
CA PHE A 168 4.24 -7.66 8.29
C PHE A 168 3.85 -6.80 7.07
N ALA A 169 4.47 -5.63 6.92
CA ALA A 169 4.26 -4.75 5.78
C ALA A 169 4.68 -5.42 4.46
N MET A 170 5.80 -6.13 4.44
CA MET A 170 6.26 -6.89 3.27
C MET A 170 5.29 -8.01 2.90
N GLY A 171 4.73 -8.73 3.88
CA GLY A 171 3.72 -9.77 3.65
C GLY A 171 2.47 -9.21 2.97
N ILE A 172 1.97 -8.05 3.44
CA ILE A 172 0.83 -7.36 2.81
C ILE A 172 1.21 -6.88 1.40
N CYS A 173 2.40 -6.33 1.22
CA CYS A 173 2.90 -5.88 -0.08
C CYS A 173 2.97 -7.04 -1.08
N ALA A 174 3.49 -8.20 -0.68
CA ALA A 174 3.54 -9.40 -1.50
C ALA A 174 2.14 -9.90 -1.87
N MET A 175 1.22 -9.96 -0.91
CA MET A 175 -0.19 -10.28 -1.15
C MET A 175 -0.81 -9.33 -2.19
N MET A 176 -0.60 -8.02 -2.02
CA MET A 176 -1.05 -6.99 -2.96
C MET A 176 -0.53 -7.22 -4.37
N ALA A 177 0.78 -7.51 -4.50
CA ALA A 177 1.41 -7.70 -5.81
C ALA A 177 0.85 -8.94 -6.52
N VAL A 178 0.64 -10.03 -5.80
CA VAL A 178 0.03 -11.25 -6.34
C VAL A 178 -1.41 -10.99 -6.78
N LEU A 179 -2.23 -10.40 -5.92
CA LEU A 179 -3.64 -10.13 -6.22
C LEU A 179 -3.82 -9.13 -7.37
N PHE A 180 -2.99 -8.11 -7.43
CA PHE A 180 -3.00 -7.15 -8.54
C PHE A 180 -2.67 -7.82 -9.88
N ASN A 181 -1.67 -8.71 -9.90
CA ASN A 181 -1.33 -9.43 -11.13
C ASN A 181 -2.44 -10.42 -11.53
N ILE A 182 -3.09 -11.08 -10.57
CA ILE A 182 -4.25 -11.95 -10.81
C ILE A 182 -5.39 -11.13 -11.43
N GLN A 183 -5.74 -9.99 -10.83
CA GLN A 183 -6.77 -9.09 -11.36
C GLN A 183 -6.48 -8.71 -12.81
N LYS A 184 -5.27 -8.21 -13.08
CA LYS A 184 -4.90 -7.76 -14.43
C LYS A 184 -4.95 -8.88 -15.45
N LYS A 185 -4.47 -10.07 -15.10
CA LYS A 185 -4.54 -11.24 -16.00
C LYS A 185 -5.99 -11.62 -16.34
N ILE A 186 -6.89 -11.60 -15.34
CA ILE A 186 -8.30 -11.93 -15.57
C ILE A 186 -8.97 -10.88 -16.49
N VAL A 187 -8.72 -9.60 -16.26
CA VAL A 187 -9.27 -8.51 -17.07
C VAL A 187 -8.73 -8.56 -18.50
N GLU A 188 -7.44 -8.79 -18.67
CA GLU A 188 -6.81 -8.92 -20.01
C GLU A 188 -7.36 -10.12 -20.81
N ILE A 189 -7.68 -11.23 -20.14
CA ILE A 189 -8.30 -12.40 -20.80
C ILE A 189 -9.72 -12.04 -21.25
N LYS A 190 -10.50 -11.37 -20.42
CA LYS A 190 -11.88 -10.97 -20.76
C LYS A 190 -11.89 -10.08 -22.01
N VAL A 191 -11.05 -9.04 -22.04
CA VAL A 191 -10.99 -8.10 -23.18
C VAL A 191 -10.60 -8.77 -24.51
N LYS A 192 -9.95 -9.93 -24.47
CA LYS A 192 -9.59 -10.69 -25.69
C LYS A 192 -10.70 -11.64 -26.15
N THR A 193 -11.65 -11.94 -25.30
CA THR A 193 -12.78 -12.87 -25.58
C THR A 193 -14.07 -12.18 -25.98
N ASP A 194 -14.21 -10.91 -25.65
CA ASP A 194 -15.27 -9.99 -26.09
C ASP A 194 -14.86 -9.29 -27.39
#